data_7ecc6ce5e227e81464196c4fcd973142
#
_entry.id   7ecc6ce5e227e81464196c4fcd973142
#
_cell.length_a   1.000
_cell.length_b   1.000
_cell.length_c   1.000
_cell.angle_alpha   90.00
_cell.angle_beta   90.00
_cell.angle_gamma   90.00
#
_symmetry.space_group_name_H-M   'P 1'
#
loop_
_entity.id
_entity.type
_entity.pdbx_description
1 polymer ?
#
loop_
_entity_poly.entity_id
_entity_poly.type
_entity_poly.pdbx_seq_one_letter_code
_entity_poly.pdbx_strand_id
1 'polypeptide(L)'
;MYGQEKEKHLGGYWNVKNLWGDPGTWSPEIWNKIIKDHNIESVADIGCGLGYSTRYFSQKGLYAVGIEGGLNAINNSVFEGNLLQNDYTESSAFDVENEEHDLIWCCEFVEHVEEQYSDNFLSDFKTGKFLAMTFAEPGQAGYHHVNCQPQEYWIEKVETLGFKFNKEYTEELRAIAKTTNENRSFTHGGHLLKILFFEKND
;
A
#
# COMPACT_ATOMS: atom_id res chain seq x y z
N MET A 1 19.61 -16.29 -11.18
CA MET A 1 18.40 -16.63 -10.38
C MET A 1 18.75 -16.41 -8.92
N TYR A 2 18.73 -15.16 -8.46
CA TYR A 2 19.01 -14.80 -7.07
C TYR A 2 17.70 -14.32 -6.43
N GLY A 3 17.34 -14.89 -5.29
CA GLY A 3 16.26 -14.40 -4.41
C GLY A 3 14.91 -15.09 -4.54
N GLN A 4 14.48 -15.49 -5.72
CA GLN A 4 13.09 -15.95 -5.98
C GLN A 4 12.63 -17.19 -5.19
N GLU A 5 13.53 -18.07 -4.73
CA GLU A 5 13.11 -19.23 -3.92
C GLU A 5 13.10 -18.95 -2.42
N LYS A 6 13.90 -18.00 -1.94
CA LYS A 6 14.00 -17.67 -0.52
C LYS A 6 12.94 -16.67 -0.05
N GLU A 7 12.34 -15.91 -0.95
CA GLU A 7 11.41 -14.82 -0.64
C GLU A 7 10.00 -15.07 -1.17
N LYS A 8 9.64 -16.33 -1.51
CA LYS A 8 8.31 -16.68 -2.04
C LYS A 8 7.14 -16.31 -1.11
N HIS A 9 7.39 -16.37 0.19
CA HIS A 9 6.41 -16.04 1.22
C HIS A 9 6.12 -14.54 1.33
N LEU A 10 6.98 -13.69 0.75
CA LEU A 10 6.77 -12.23 0.76
C LEU A 10 5.83 -11.73 -0.35
N GLY A 11 5.41 -12.63 -1.26
CA GLY A 11 4.41 -12.33 -2.28
C GLY A 11 4.86 -11.39 -3.39
N GLY A 12 5.99 -10.72 -3.25
CA GLY A 12 6.52 -9.83 -4.26
C GLY A 12 7.12 -10.59 -5.45
N TYR A 13 6.50 -10.51 -6.63
CA TYR A 13 7.10 -11.03 -7.86
C TYR A 13 7.87 -9.91 -8.58
N TRP A 14 9.14 -9.78 -8.25
CA TRP A 14 10.04 -8.88 -8.97
C TRP A 14 10.94 -9.68 -9.90
N ASN A 15 10.56 -9.72 -11.15
CA ASN A 15 11.48 -10.16 -12.19
C ASN A 15 12.45 -8.99 -12.45
N VAL A 16 13.76 -9.23 -12.27
CA VAL A 16 14.83 -8.25 -12.55
C VAL A 16 14.74 -7.61 -13.95
N LYS A 17 13.93 -8.19 -14.84
CA LYS A 17 13.65 -7.66 -16.18
C LYS A 17 12.53 -6.60 -16.21
N ASN A 18 11.72 -6.49 -15.16
CA ASN A 18 10.61 -5.53 -15.05
C ASN A 18 10.91 -4.46 -13.99
N LEU A 19 11.86 -3.58 -14.29
CA LEU A 19 12.20 -2.41 -13.46
C LEU A 19 11.13 -1.31 -13.45
N TRP A 20 9.96 -1.57 -14.05
CA TRP A 20 8.89 -0.57 -14.20
C TRP A 20 7.86 -0.59 -13.05
N GLY A 21 8.00 -1.50 -12.08
CA GLY A 21 6.98 -1.73 -11.06
C GLY A 21 5.68 -2.25 -11.65
N ASP A 22 4.60 -2.14 -10.89
CA ASP A 22 3.25 -2.40 -11.37
C ASP A 22 2.58 -1.08 -11.81
N PRO A 23 2.40 -0.84 -13.14
CA PRO A 23 1.76 0.38 -13.62
C PRO A 23 0.28 0.49 -13.18
N GLY A 24 -0.35 -0.63 -12.76
CA GLY A 24 -1.70 -0.64 -12.20
C GLY A 24 -1.84 0.09 -10.88
N THR A 25 -0.75 0.29 -10.15
CA THR A 25 -0.72 1.02 -8.86
C THR A 25 -0.40 2.52 -9.02
N TRP A 26 0.05 2.96 -10.20
CA TRP A 26 0.49 4.35 -10.41
C TRP A 26 -0.70 5.31 -10.57
N SER A 27 -0.94 6.17 -9.60
CA SER A 27 -2.07 7.12 -9.60
C SER A 27 -1.77 8.46 -8.93
N PRO A 28 -0.99 9.31 -9.59
CA PRO A 28 -0.66 10.64 -9.07
C PRO A 28 -1.88 11.53 -8.85
N GLU A 29 -2.97 11.31 -9.55
CA GLU A 29 -4.23 12.04 -9.39
C GLU A 29 -4.85 11.78 -8.01
N ILE A 30 -4.90 10.51 -7.60
CA ILE A 30 -5.40 10.10 -6.28
C ILE A 30 -4.47 10.62 -5.19
N TRP A 31 -3.16 10.41 -5.34
CA TRP A 31 -2.19 10.88 -4.36
C TRP A 31 -2.25 12.40 -4.14
N ASN A 32 -2.30 13.19 -5.23
CA ASN A 32 -2.42 14.65 -5.13
C ASN A 32 -3.73 15.08 -4.45
N LYS A 33 -4.83 14.36 -4.70
CA LYS A 33 -6.10 14.65 -4.03
C LYS A 33 -5.99 14.41 -2.53
N ILE A 34 -5.51 13.23 -2.12
CA ILE A 34 -5.35 12.90 -0.68
C ILE A 34 -4.42 13.91 0.00
N ILE A 35 -3.25 14.18 -0.58
CA ILE A 35 -2.27 15.13 -0.04
C ILE A 35 -2.91 16.50 0.20
N LYS A 36 -3.64 16.99 -0.80
CA LYS A 36 -4.26 18.33 -0.74
C LYS A 36 -5.42 18.40 0.25
N ASP A 37 -6.31 17.42 0.22
CA ASP A 37 -7.58 17.48 0.96
C ASP A 37 -7.34 17.29 2.47
N HIS A 38 -6.30 16.52 2.83
CA HIS A 38 -5.98 16.20 4.22
C HIS A 38 -4.67 16.85 4.73
N ASN A 39 -4.06 17.74 3.93
CA ASN A 39 -2.80 18.43 4.29
C ASN A 39 -1.70 17.44 4.74
N ILE A 40 -1.49 16.38 3.97
CA ILE A 40 -0.51 15.32 4.29
C ILE A 40 0.91 15.89 4.21
N GLU A 41 1.71 15.68 5.25
CA GLU A 41 3.12 16.04 5.34
C GLU A 41 4.02 14.80 5.46
N SER A 42 3.46 13.66 5.93
CA SER A 42 4.20 12.40 6.11
C SER A 42 3.43 11.19 5.60
N VAL A 43 4.16 10.24 4.99
CA VAL A 43 3.59 9.00 4.42
C VAL A 43 4.46 7.80 4.76
N ALA A 44 3.83 6.73 5.27
CA ALA A 44 4.40 5.41 5.28
C ALA A 44 3.77 4.58 4.15
N ASP A 45 4.60 4.06 3.25
CA ASP A 45 4.22 3.29 2.07
C ASP A 45 4.51 1.81 2.32
N ILE A 46 3.47 1.07 2.74
CA ILE A 46 3.58 -0.33 3.16
C ILE A 46 3.44 -1.25 1.95
N GLY A 47 4.44 -2.10 1.73
CA GLY A 47 4.56 -2.91 0.52
C GLY A 47 4.98 -2.05 -0.67
N CYS A 48 5.94 -1.15 -0.48
CA CYS A 48 6.31 -0.13 -1.47
C CYS A 48 6.95 -0.69 -2.76
N GLY A 49 7.33 -1.98 -2.77
CA GLY A 49 7.98 -2.61 -3.90
C GLY A 49 9.26 -1.88 -4.32
N LEU A 50 9.34 -1.48 -5.59
CA LEU A 50 10.47 -0.68 -6.11
C LEU A 50 10.46 0.80 -5.65
N GLY A 51 9.49 1.23 -4.84
CA GLY A 51 9.45 2.57 -4.25
C GLY A 51 9.00 3.69 -5.18
N TYR A 52 8.24 3.41 -6.24
CA TYR A 52 7.76 4.45 -7.17
C TYR A 52 6.79 5.42 -6.49
N SER A 53 5.84 4.92 -5.71
CA SER A 53 4.91 5.73 -4.90
C SER A 53 5.63 6.52 -3.82
N THR A 54 6.52 5.84 -3.08
CA THR A 54 7.34 6.47 -2.03
C THR A 54 8.18 7.62 -2.58
N ARG A 55 8.84 7.40 -3.74
CA ARG A 55 9.60 8.43 -4.45
C ARG A 55 8.71 9.59 -4.86
N TYR A 56 7.51 9.33 -5.35
CA TYR A 56 6.57 10.38 -5.73
C TYR A 56 6.20 11.25 -4.53
N PHE A 57 5.85 10.66 -3.39
CA PHE A 57 5.55 11.40 -2.17
C PHE A 57 6.74 12.26 -1.72
N SER A 58 7.94 11.71 -1.72
CA SER A 58 9.16 12.46 -1.41
C SER A 58 9.40 13.64 -2.38
N GLN A 59 9.16 13.44 -3.68
CA GLN A 59 9.28 14.51 -4.68
C GLN A 59 8.24 15.62 -4.52
N LYS A 60 7.14 15.36 -3.81
CA LYS A 60 6.15 16.37 -3.41
C LYS A 60 6.55 17.14 -2.14
N GLY A 61 7.70 16.80 -1.56
CA GLY A 61 8.21 17.44 -0.35
C GLY A 61 7.72 16.83 0.95
N LEU A 62 7.06 15.66 0.91
CA LEU A 62 6.60 14.96 2.10
C LEU A 62 7.74 14.15 2.71
N TYR A 63 7.71 13.97 4.03
CA TYR A 63 8.46 12.90 4.67
C TYR A 63 7.87 11.56 4.22
N ALA A 64 8.67 10.75 3.54
CA ALA A 64 8.22 9.46 3.02
C ALA A 64 9.15 8.33 3.50
N VAL A 65 8.55 7.25 4.00
CA VAL A 65 9.23 6.01 4.32
C VAL A 65 8.58 4.87 3.56
N GLY A 66 9.38 4.05 2.87
CA GLY A 66 8.91 2.83 2.20
C GLY A 66 9.23 1.60 3.03
N ILE A 67 8.30 0.68 3.16
CA ILE A 67 8.48 -0.60 3.85
C ILE A 67 8.34 -1.72 2.82
N GLU A 68 9.34 -2.59 2.74
CA GLU A 68 9.37 -3.69 1.78
C GLU A 68 10.11 -4.90 2.37
N GLY A 69 9.53 -6.10 2.20
CA GLY A 69 10.14 -7.34 2.68
C GLY A 69 11.22 -7.86 1.75
N GLY A 70 11.02 -7.73 0.44
CA GLY A 70 11.85 -8.32 -0.59
C GLY A 70 13.18 -7.59 -0.81
N LEU A 71 14.29 -8.22 -0.44
CA LEU A 71 15.64 -7.67 -0.67
C LEU A 71 15.91 -7.31 -2.13
N ASN A 72 15.31 -8.08 -3.06
CA ASN A 72 15.48 -7.80 -4.48
C ASN A 72 14.79 -6.47 -4.87
N ALA A 73 13.64 -6.17 -4.33
CA ALA A 73 12.94 -4.90 -4.56
C ALA A 73 13.71 -3.74 -3.95
N ILE A 74 14.19 -3.89 -2.71
CA ILE A 74 14.99 -2.88 -2.01
C ILE A 74 16.27 -2.56 -2.78
N ASN A 75 17.03 -3.59 -3.20
CA ASN A 75 18.30 -3.42 -3.92
C ASN A 75 18.15 -2.80 -5.31
N ASN A 76 16.95 -2.83 -5.89
CA ASN A 76 16.62 -2.25 -7.19
C ASN A 76 15.66 -1.06 -7.07
N SER A 77 15.48 -0.53 -5.86
CA SER A 77 14.57 0.59 -5.62
C SER A 77 14.95 1.83 -6.43
N VAL A 78 13.93 2.50 -6.93
CA VAL A 78 14.08 3.82 -7.57
C VAL A 78 14.05 4.96 -6.54
N PHE A 79 13.76 4.65 -5.29
CA PHE A 79 13.75 5.58 -4.18
C PHE A 79 15.03 5.40 -3.35
N GLU A 80 15.80 6.48 -3.19
CA GLU A 80 17.09 6.50 -2.49
C GLU A 80 16.97 7.04 -1.05
N GLY A 81 15.73 7.24 -0.56
CA GLY A 81 15.46 7.78 0.78
C GLY A 81 15.27 6.69 1.84
N ASN A 82 14.37 6.93 2.78
CA ASN A 82 14.12 6.03 3.90
C ASN A 82 13.39 4.76 3.44
N LEU A 83 14.11 3.66 3.33
CA LEU A 83 13.57 2.33 3.09
C LEU A 83 13.84 1.45 4.29
N LEU A 84 12.78 0.81 4.80
CA LEU A 84 12.86 -0.19 5.85
C LEU A 84 12.61 -1.56 5.25
N GLN A 85 13.52 -2.49 5.52
CA GLN A 85 13.25 -3.90 5.24
C GLN A 85 12.44 -4.49 6.39
N ASN A 86 11.26 -5.01 6.09
CA ASN A 86 10.45 -5.72 7.08
C ASN A 86 9.68 -6.88 6.47
N ASP A 87 9.82 -8.05 7.08
CA ASP A 87 9.03 -9.24 6.79
C ASP A 87 7.84 -9.29 7.75
N TYR A 88 6.65 -9.01 7.23
CA TYR A 88 5.43 -9.02 8.03
C TYR A 88 4.96 -10.42 8.46
N THR A 89 5.61 -11.47 8.00
CA THR A 89 5.41 -12.80 8.59
C THR A 89 6.14 -12.97 9.93
N GLU A 90 7.06 -12.05 10.26
CA GLU A 90 7.85 -12.07 11.49
C GLU A 90 7.44 -10.98 12.49
N SER A 91 7.26 -9.73 12.04
CA SER A 91 6.99 -8.59 12.93
C SER A 91 6.33 -7.40 12.22
N SER A 92 5.84 -6.43 13.00
CA SER A 92 5.57 -5.06 12.54
C SER A 92 6.87 -4.31 12.23
N ALA A 93 6.79 -3.28 11.38
CA ALA A 93 7.93 -2.45 11.00
C ALA A 93 8.14 -1.27 11.97
N PHE A 94 7.08 -0.81 12.61
CA PHE A 94 7.09 0.38 13.45
C PHE A 94 6.88 0.08 14.93
N ASP A 95 7.46 0.94 15.75
CA ASP A 95 7.08 1.08 17.16
C ASP A 95 5.84 2.00 17.24
N VAL A 96 4.68 1.39 17.38
CA VAL A 96 3.36 2.08 17.33
C VAL A 96 3.21 3.16 18.40
N GLU A 97 3.99 3.10 19.48
CA GLU A 97 3.94 4.10 20.54
C GLU A 97 4.75 5.36 20.22
N ASN A 98 5.73 5.26 19.30
CA ASN A 98 6.68 6.32 19.01
C ASN A 98 6.68 6.80 17.55
N GLU A 99 5.92 6.14 16.66
CA GLU A 99 5.84 6.49 15.25
C GLU A 99 4.46 7.05 14.90
N GLU A 100 4.42 8.15 14.17
CA GLU A 100 3.19 8.75 13.66
C GLU A 100 3.39 9.24 12.23
N HIS A 101 2.41 8.92 11.37
CA HIS A 101 2.34 9.35 9.99
C HIS A 101 0.99 9.99 9.68
N ASP A 102 0.95 10.97 8.79
CA ASP A 102 -0.35 11.50 8.35
C ASP A 102 -1.08 10.46 7.49
N LEU A 103 -0.39 9.79 6.56
CA LEU A 103 -0.98 8.80 5.67
C LEU A 103 -0.23 7.47 5.72
N ILE A 104 -0.97 6.40 5.91
CA ILE A 104 -0.54 5.06 5.52
C ILE A 104 -1.06 4.79 4.11
N TRP A 105 -0.14 4.57 3.17
CA TRP A 105 -0.43 4.10 1.83
C TRP A 105 -0.10 2.62 1.73
N CYS A 106 -1.07 1.78 1.32
CA CYS A 106 -0.91 0.33 1.26
C CYS A 106 -1.64 -0.20 0.01
N CYS A 107 -0.92 -0.41 -1.08
CA CYS A 107 -1.51 -0.75 -2.37
C CYS A 107 -0.99 -2.09 -2.88
N GLU A 108 -1.91 -3.05 -3.18
CA GLU A 108 -1.59 -4.40 -3.65
C GLU A 108 -0.59 -5.10 -2.71
N PHE A 109 -0.95 -5.16 -1.44
CA PHE A 109 -0.08 -5.71 -0.40
C PHE A 109 -0.81 -6.70 0.52
N VAL A 110 -1.97 -6.34 1.07
CA VAL A 110 -2.62 -7.12 2.15
C VAL A 110 -3.00 -8.53 1.73
N GLU A 111 -3.24 -8.76 0.45
CA GLU A 111 -3.53 -10.07 -0.15
C GLU A 111 -2.31 -11.00 -0.23
N HIS A 112 -1.10 -10.45 -0.09
CA HIS A 112 0.16 -11.19 -0.16
C HIS A 112 0.68 -11.67 1.18
N VAL A 113 0.09 -11.22 2.30
CA VAL A 113 0.44 -11.67 3.66
C VAL A 113 -0.64 -12.61 4.17
N GLU A 114 -0.26 -13.84 4.57
CA GLU A 114 -1.22 -14.80 5.12
C GLU A 114 -1.99 -14.21 6.30
N GLU A 115 -3.29 -14.53 6.40
CA GLU A 115 -4.20 -13.96 7.40
C GLU A 115 -3.65 -14.08 8.84
N GLN A 116 -2.99 -15.19 9.16
CA GLN A 116 -2.40 -15.43 10.48
C GLN A 116 -1.33 -14.41 10.90
N TYR A 117 -0.74 -13.69 9.96
CA TYR A 117 0.28 -12.65 10.19
C TYR A 117 -0.27 -11.23 10.03
N SER A 118 -1.57 -11.09 9.74
CA SER A 118 -2.17 -9.78 9.45
C SER A 118 -2.00 -8.78 10.60
N ASP A 119 -1.97 -9.23 11.84
CA ASP A 119 -1.82 -8.35 13.00
C ASP A 119 -0.52 -7.53 12.97
N ASN A 120 0.53 -8.02 12.29
CA ASN A 120 1.79 -7.30 12.16
C ASN A 120 1.63 -6.01 11.34
N PHE A 121 1.10 -6.08 10.11
CA PHE A 121 0.89 -4.87 9.30
C PHE A 121 -0.29 -4.03 9.79
N LEU A 122 -1.32 -4.65 10.36
CA LEU A 122 -2.43 -3.95 10.99
C LEU A 122 -1.96 -3.12 12.19
N SER A 123 -0.93 -3.58 12.90
CA SER A 123 -0.29 -2.79 13.95
C SER A 123 0.31 -1.50 13.37
N ASP A 124 1.00 -1.59 12.23
CA ASP A 124 1.60 -0.43 11.59
C ASP A 124 0.56 0.56 11.03
N PHE A 125 -0.63 0.07 10.64
CA PHE A 125 -1.72 0.98 10.25
C PHE A 125 -2.10 1.95 11.35
N LYS A 126 -1.98 1.56 12.63
CA LYS A 126 -2.30 2.43 13.78
C LYS A 126 -1.40 3.66 13.87
N THR A 127 -0.24 3.67 13.22
CA THR A 127 0.64 4.84 13.19
C THR A 127 0.12 5.96 12.28
N GLY A 128 -0.89 5.69 11.44
CA GLY A 128 -1.47 6.68 10.53
C GLY A 128 -2.63 7.45 11.13
N LYS A 129 -2.80 8.70 10.68
CA LYS A 129 -4.05 9.48 10.86
C LYS A 129 -5.07 9.10 9.80
N PHE A 130 -4.59 8.85 8.59
CA PHE A 130 -5.37 8.37 7.44
C PHE A 130 -4.78 7.07 6.92
N LEU A 131 -5.64 6.20 6.40
CA LEU A 131 -5.24 4.98 5.72
C LEU A 131 -5.92 4.92 4.35
N ALA A 132 -5.13 4.72 3.31
CA ALA A 132 -5.59 4.40 1.97
C ALA A 132 -5.02 3.04 1.57
N MET A 133 -5.88 2.04 1.32
CA MET A 133 -5.44 0.69 0.99
C MET A 133 -6.24 0.09 -0.15
N THR A 134 -5.65 -0.86 -0.87
CA THR A 134 -6.36 -1.75 -1.79
C THR A 134 -6.31 -3.20 -1.28
N PHE A 135 -7.09 -4.08 -1.91
CA PHE A 135 -7.19 -5.48 -1.53
C PHE A 135 -7.62 -6.33 -2.72
N ALA A 136 -7.33 -7.62 -2.69
CA ALA A 136 -7.84 -8.60 -3.64
C ALA A 136 -9.10 -9.28 -3.10
N GLU A 137 -10.13 -9.41 -3.97
CA GLU A 137 -11.37 -10.08 -3.65
C GLU A 137 -11.23 -11.60 -3.62
N PRO A 138 -12.10 -12.33 -2.89
CA PRO A 138 -12.13 -13.78 -2.92
C PRO A 138 -12.17 -14.33 -4.35
N GLY A 139 -11.22 -15.20 -4.69
CA GLY A 139 -11.11 -15.79 -6.01
C GLY A 139 -10.39 -14.94 -7.05
N GLN A 140 -9.91 -13.75 -6.71
CA GLN A 140 -9.06 -12.96 -7.60
C GLN A 140 -7.71 -13.67 -7.79
N ALA A 141 -7.41 -14.01 -9.05
CA ALA A 141 -6.13 -14.60 -9.40
C ALA A 141 -4.99 -13.60 -9.25
N GLY A 142 -3.86 -14.05 -8.75
CA GLY A 142 -2.63 -13.28 -8.62
C GLY A 142 -1.49 -14.14 -8.10
N TYR A 143 -0.25 -13.64 -8.24
CA TYR A 143 0.90 -14.33 -7.67
C TYR A 143 0.85 -14.20 -6.14
N HIS A 144 0.90 -15.32 -5.42
CA HIS A 144 0.88 -15.35 -3.96
C HIS A 144 -0.31 -14.59 -3.34
N HIS A 145 -1.49 -14.68 -3.95
CA HIS A 145 -2.73 -14.19 -3.36
C HIS A 145 -3.21 -15.20 -2.30
N VAL A 146 -2.77 -15.03 -1.07
CA VAL A 146 -2.99 -15.95 0.06
C VAL A 146 -4.06 -15.45 1.03
N ASN A 147 -4.45 -14.16 0.93
CA ASN A 147 -5.38 -13.50 1.83
C ASN A 147 -6.38 -12.63 1.06
N CYS A 148 -7.07 -13.24 0.11
CA CYS A 148 -8.14 -12.58 -0.64
C CYS A 148 -9.42 -12.54 0.19
N GLN A 149 -9.78 -11.36 0.67
CA GLN A 149 -10.93 -11.16 1.55
C GLN A 149 -11.93 -10.16 0.94
N PRO A 150 -13.22 -10.24 1.26
CA PRO A 150 -14.20 -9.27 0.80
C PRO A 150 -13.97 -7.89 1.43
N GLN A 151 -14.50 -6.85 0.78
CA GLN A 151 -14.37 -5.47 1.24
C GLN A 151 -14.80 -5.30 2.70
N GLU A 152 -15.91 -5.91 3.09
CA GLU A 152 -16.49 -5.82 4.41
C GLU A 152 -15.53 -6.34 5.50
N TYR A 153 -14.80 -7.41 5.20
CA TYR A 153 -13.77 -7.95 6.11
C TYR A 153 -12.70 -6.89 6.43
N TRP A 154 -12.17 -6.21 5.40
CA TRP A 154 -11.16 -5.19 5.60
C TRP A 154 -11.71 -3.96 6.31
N ILE A 155 -12.94 -3.55 6.00
CA ILE A 155 -13.61 -2.45 6.73
C ILE A 155 -13.71 -2.78 8.21
N GLU A 156 -14.27 -3.94 8.56
CA GLU A 156 -14.40 -4.38 9.95
C GLU A 156 -13.05 -4.47 10.66
N LYS A 157 -12.05 -5.09 10.02
CA LYS A 157 -10.69 -5.22 10.58
C LYS A 157 -10.06 -3.87 10.89
N VAL A 158 -10.09 -2.93 9.95
CA VAL A 158 -9.49 -1.60 10.12
C VAL A 158 -10.26 -0.77 11.15
N GLU A 159 -11.58 -0.89 11.21
CA GLU A 159 -12.38 -0.18 12.23
C GLU A 159 -12.05 -0.66 13.65
N THR A 160 -11.66 -1.92 13.85
CA THR A 160 -11.18 -2.39 15.17
C THR A 160 -9.88 -1.72 15.64
N LEU A 161 -9.14 -1.10 14.72
CA LEU A 161 -7.90 -0.38 15.03
C LEU A 161 -8.14 1.08 15.47
N GLY A 162 -9.41 1.52 15.52
CA GLY A 162 -9.77 2.89 15.86
C GLY A 162 -9.92 3.81 14.65
N PHE A 163 -10.05 3.26 13.46
CA PHE A 163 -10.39 4.02 12.25
C PHE A 163 -11.90 4.00 11.98
N LYS A 164 -12.33 4.93 11.14
CA LYS A 164 -13.67 5.00 10.58
C LYS A 164 -13.57 4.95 9.06
N PHE A 165 -14.33 4.05 8.44
CA PHE A 165 -14.43 3.98 6.99
C PHE A 165 -15.11 5.23 6.42
N ASN A 166 -14.41 5.97 5.55
CA ASN A 166 -14.99 7.10 4.83
C ASN A 166 -15.50 6.66 3.46
N LYS A 167 -16.77 6.23 3.42
CA LYS A 167 -17.41 5.73 2.21
C LYS A 167 -17.46 6.79 1.10
N GLU A 168 -17.84 8.02 1.43
CA GLU A 168 -18.00 9.11 0.45
C GLU A 168 -16.68 9.41 -0.23
N TYR A 169 -15.62 9.62 0.56
CA TYR A 169 -14.30 9.88 0.02
C TYR A 169 -13.73 8.68 -0.75
N THR A 170 -14.00 7.46 -0.32
CA THR A 170 -13.65 6.23 -1.05
C THR A 170 -14.25 6.24 -2.46
N GLU A 171 -15.53 6.59 -2.60
CA GLU A 171 -16.19 6.64 -3.91
C GLU A 171 -15.63 7.76 -4.79
N GLU A 172 -15.24 8.90 -4.21
CA GLU A 172 -14.54 9.96 -4.96
C GLU A 172 -13.21 9.47 -5.52
N LEU A 173 -12.39 8.76 -4.71
CA LEU A 173 -11.12 8.20 -5.16
C LEU A 173 -11.32 7.14 -6.25
N ARG A 174 -12.33 6.28 -6.12
CA ARG A 174 -12.70 5.27 -7.13
C ARG A 174 -13.14 5.91 -8.44
N ALA A 175 -13.87 7.03 -8.38
CA ALA A 175 -14.28 7.77 -9.58
C ALA A 175 -13.06 8.32 -10.34
N ILE A 176 -12.04 8.82 -9.62
CA ILE A 176 -10.77 9.23 -10.22
C ILE A 176 -10.06 8.03 -10.86
N ALA A 177 -9.95 6.91 -10.16
CA ALA A 177 -9.33 5.69 -10.68
C ALA A 177 -10.00 5.23 -11.98
N LYS A 178 -11.33 5.24 -12.02
CA LYS A 178 -12.12 4.88 -13.20
C LYS A 178 -11.82 5.80 -14.38
N THR A 179 -11.87 7.11 -14.18
CA THR A 179 -11.61 8.10 -15.23
C THR A 179 -10.17 8.01 -15.75
N THR A 180 -9.21 7.77 -14.86
CA THR A 180 -7.81 7.60 -15.23
C THR A 180 -7.60 6.36 -16.10
N ASN A 181 -8.24 5.23 -15.75
CA ASN A 181 -8.18 4.00 -16.53
C ASN A 181 -8.80 4.14 -17.93
N GLU A 182 -9.95 4.81 -18.04
CA GLU A 182 -10.64 5.02 -19.31
C GLU A 182 -9.82 5.87 -20.30
N ASN A 183 -9.00 6.79 -19.78
CA ASN A 183 -8.22 7.75 -20.57
C ASN A 183 -6.80 7.26 -20.93
N ARG A 184 -6.34 6.16 -20.38
CA ARG A 184 -4.99 5.62 -20.63
C ARG A 184 -5.09 4.29 -21.38
N SER A 185 -4.31 4.15 -22.46
CA SER A 185 -4.21 2.91 -23.26
C SER A 185 -3.55 1.73 -22.54
N PHE A 186 -3.12 1.93 -21.29
CA PHE A 186 -2.63 0.93 -20.37
C PHE A 186 -3.44 1.02 -19.08
N THR A 187 -3.63 -0.10 -18.39
CA THR A 187 -4.37 -0.23 -17.12
C THR A 187 -3.62 0.40 -15.94
N HIS A 188 -3.26 1.69 -16.05
CA HIS A 188 -2.68 2.41 -14.94
C HIS A 188 -3.76 2.69 -13.88
N GLY A 189 -3.48 2.37 -12.62
CA GLY A 189 -4.41 2.60 -11.52
C GLY A 189 -5.62 1.67 -11.49
N GLY A 190 -5.62 0.54 -12.24
CA GLY A 190 -6.71 -0.43 -12.25
C GLY A 190 -6.98 -1.06 -10.90
N HIS A 191 -5.95 -1.26 -10.13
CA HIS A 191 -6.04 -1.78 -8.76
C HIS A 191 -6.74 -0.80 -7.81
N LEU A 192 -6.64 0.50 -8.07
CA LEU A 192 -7.24 1.55 -7.25
C LEU A 192 -8.77 1.65 -7.39
N LEU A 193 -9.40 0.90 -8.29
CA LEU A 193 -10.86 0.71 -8.28
C LEU A 193 -11.37 0.04 -7.00
N LYS A 194 -10.49 -0.62 -6.25
CA LYS A 194 -10.77 -1.26 -4.96
C LYS A 194 -10.17 -0.51 -3.77
N ILE A 195 -9.78 0.75 -3.96
CA ILE A 195 -9.26 1.57 -2.86
C ILE A 195 -10.33 1.73 -1.77
N LEU A 196 -9.88 1.66 -0.51
CA LEU A 196 -10.64 2.02 0.68
C LEU A 196 -9.89 3.16 1.37
N PHE A 197 -10.63 4.12 1.91
CA PHE A 197 -10.09 5.23 2.66
C PHE A 197 -10.70 5.31 4.06
N PHE A 198 -9.83 5.49 5.03
CA PHE A 198 -10.21 5.54 6.44
C PHE A 198 -9.57 6.74 7.14
N GLU A 199 -10.25 7.23 8.15
CA GLU A 199 -9.81 8.30 9.03
C GLU A 199 -9.73 7.78 10.46
N LYS A 200 -8.66 8.12 11.18
CA LYS A 200 -8.54 7.73 12.59
C LYS A 200 -9.58 8.49 13.41
N ASN A 201 -10.23 7.80 14.34
CA ASN A 201 -11.13 8.44 15.28
C ASN A 201 -10.32 9.37 16.23
N ASP A 202 -10.88 10.53 16.54
CA ASP A 202 -10.32 11.47 17.53
C ASP A 202 -10.22 10.84 18.93
#